data_e9979553cda7f103e744a19444f81516
#
_entry.id   e9979553cda7f103e744a19444f81516
#
_cell.length_a   1.000
_cell.length_b   1.000
_cell.length_c   1.000
_cell.angle_alpha   90.00
_cell.angle_beta   90.00
_cell.angle_gamma   90.00
#
_symmetry.space_group_name_H-M   'P 1'
#
loop_
_entity.id
_entity.type
_entity.pdbx_description
1 polymer ?
#
loop_
_entity_poly.entity_id
_entity_poly.type
_entity_poly.pdbx_seq_one_letter_code
_entity_poly.pdbx_strand_id
1 'polypeptide(L)'
;VIKESPAEKAGIIKGDKILEINNQKINDWSDISKEVSIAVNDVNLKIERNNQQLVLTVPLKDMEYAFDESEKPIKRRMIGIKGEAKQFKIIKDNFNFGASVKKAAEEVYNVTDMTLRGVGQMLTGERSGEDVGGIIRIAEMSGDISRTRGILDFLYFMALLSINLGLINLFPIPILDGGHVVIYLLEIVSRRELNTKFRDYLFKIGLGFILFLMVFATWNDIKHLITRWFE
;
A
#
# COMPACT_ATOMS: atom_id res chain seq x y z
N VAL A 1 10.89 21.28 -3.50
CA VAL A 1 11.83 20.18 -3.76
C VAL A 1 12.86 20.18 -2.64
N ILE A 2 13.25 19.01 -2.15
CA ILE A 2 14.27 18.83 -1.11
C ILE A 2 15.64 18.90 -1.80
N LYS A 3 16.62 19.61 -1.20
CA LYS A 3 17.99 19.68 -1.72
C LYS A 3 18.62 18.28 -1.80
N GLU A 4 19.39 18.04 -2.86
CA GLU A 4 20.08 16.79 -3.15
C GLU A 4 19.16 15.57 -3.35
N SER A 5 17.84 15.81 -3.44
CA SER A 5 16.86 14.75 -3.66
C SER A 5 16.85 14.26 -5.10
N PRO A 6 16.29 13.06 -5.36
CA PRO A 6 16.08 12.58 -6.71
C PRO A 6 15.25 13.52 -7.58
N ALA A 7 14.23 14.17 -7.01
CA ALA A 7 13.40 15.14 -7.72
C ALA A 7 14.19 16.37 -8.19
N GLU A 8 15.09 16.90 -7.36
CA GLU A 8 15.96 18.02 -7.75
C GLU A 8 16.92 17.61 -8.88
N LYS A 9 17.54 16.43 -8.76
CA LYS A 9 18.45 15.90 -9.78
C LYS A 9 17.76 15.61 -11.11
N ALA A 10 16.48 15.24 -11.07
CA ALA A 10 15.65 15.05 -12.26
C ALA A 10 15.14 16.38 -12.86
N GLY A 11 15.46 17.53 -12.23
CA GLY A 11 15.11 18.84 -12.74
C GLY A 11 13.70 19.31 -12.38
N ILE A 12 13.07 18.76 -11.34
CA ILE A 12 11.82 19.29 -10.79
C ILE A 12 12.12 20.57 -10.03
N ILE A 13 11.35 21.62 -10.31
CA ILE A 13 11.50 22.93 -9.68
C ILE A 13 10.20 23.34 -8.95
N LYS A 14 10.33 24.34 -8.09
CA LYS A 14 9.18 24.95 -7.43
C LYS A 14 8.25 25.58 -8.47
N GLY A 15 6.95 25.25 -8.38
CA GLY A 15 5.92 25.74 -9.30
C GLY A 15 5.50 24.72 -10.35
N ASP A 16 6.19 23.60 -10.49
CA ASP A 16 5.75 22.52 -11.35
C ASP A 16 4.45 21.92 -10.83
N LYS A 17 3.50 21.71 -11.73
CA LYS A 17 2.23 21.04 -11.44
C LYS A 17 2.33 19.59 -11.91
N ILE A 18 2.22 18.64 -11.00
CA ILE A 18 2.22 17.22 -11.33
C ILE A 18 0.84 16.84 -11.87
N LEU A 19 0.80 16.31 -13.08
CA LEU A 19 -0.42 15.89 -13.77
C LEU A 19 -0.64 14.39 -13.67
N GLU A 20 0.42 13.60 -13.87
CA GLU A 20 0.37 12.15 -13.86
C GLU A 20 1.65 11.56 -13.24
N ILE A 21 1.52 10.41 -12.62
CA ILE A 21 2.62 9.57 -12.12
C ILE A 21 2.42 8.17 -12.69
N ASN A 22 3.40 7.64 -13.45
CA ASN A 22 3.31 6.32 -14.07
C ASN A 22 1.99 6.10 -14.83
N ASN A 23 1.54 7.11 -15.59
CA ASN A 23 0.28 7.16 -16.35
C ASN A 23 -0.98 7.21 -15.47
N GLN A 24 -0.86 7.32 -14.15
CA GLN A 24 -1.99 7.55 -13.24
C GLN A 24 -2.19 9.05 -13.02
N LYS A 25 -3.41 9.51 -13.24
CA LYS A 25 -3.77 10.92 -13.08
C LYS A 25 -3.72 11.33 -11.61
N ILE A 26 -3.11 12.46 -11.33
CA ILE A 26 -2.99 13.04 -9.99
C ILE A 26 -4.02 14.16 -9.86
N ASN A 27 -4.93 14.04 -8.90
CA ASN A 27 -5.94 15.04 -8.59
C ASN A 27 -5.59 15.82 -7.33
N ASP A 28 -4.94 15.19 -6.37
CA ASP A 28 -4.53 15.81 -5.11
C ASP A 28 -3.15 15.33 -4.63
N TRP A 29 -2.68 15.90 -3.52
CA TRP A 29 -1.37 15.56 -2.95
C TRP A 29 -1.30 14.13 -2.43
N SER A 30 -2.40 13.56 -1.96
CA SER A 30 -2.45 12.20 -1.43
C SER A 30 -2.20 11.16 -2.51
N ASP A 31 -2.65 11.43 -3.76
CA ASP A 31 -2.40 10.57 -4.91
C ASP A 31 -0.90 10.43 -5.21
N ILE A 32 -0.14 11.53 -5.05
CA ILE A 32 1.32 11.50 -5.21
C ILE A 32 1.95 10.53 -4.21
N SER A 33 1.55 10.63 -2.94
CA SER A 33 2.08 9.75 -1.89
C SER A 33 1.73 8.28 -2.14
N LYS A 34 0.50 8.01 -2.62
CA LYS A 34 0.04 6.66 -2.98
C LYS A 34 0.88 6.09 -4.12
N GLU A 35 0.97 6.79 -5.26
CA GLU A 35 1.67 6.28 -6.43
C GLU A 35 3.18 6.11 -6.20
N VAL A 36 3.81 7.02 -5.45
CA VAL A 36 5.22 6.89 -5.06
C VAL A 36 5.44 5.71 -4.11
N SER A 37 4.50 5.43 -3.20
CA SER A 37 4.63 4.30 -2.26
C SER A 37 4.50 2.92 -2.92
N ILE A 38 3.76 2.84 -4.03
CA ILE A 38 3.58 1.61 -4.82
C ILE A 38 4.73 1.41 -5.81
N ALA A 39 5.36 2.49 -6.26
CA ALA A 39 6.40 2.42 -7.26
C ALA A 39 7.63 1.65 -6.75
N VAL A 40 8.12 0.73 -7.56
CA VAL A 40 9.28 -0.13 -7.27
C VAL A 40 10.55 0.43 -7.89
N ASN A 41 10.40 0.95 -9.11
CA ASN A 41 11.47 1.51 -9.93
C ASN A 41 11.34 3.03 -10.04
N ASP A 42 12.10 3.62 -10.94
CA ASP A 42 12.01 5.04 -11.27
C ASP A 42 10.57 5.43 -11.59
N VAL A 43 10.21 6.65 -11.20
CA VAL A 43 8.86 7.19 -11.36
C VAL A 43 8.84 8.15 -12.56
N ASN A 44 7.97 7.89 -13.52
CA ASN A 44 7.73 8.80 -14.64
C ASN A 44 6.69 9.84 -14.25
N LEU A 45 7.14 11.09 -14.10
CA LEU A 45 6.29 12.22 -13.74
C LEU A 45 5.97 13.01 -14.99
N LYS A 46 4.70 13.19 -15.28
CA LYS A 46 4.23 14.16 -16.27
C LYS A 46 3.86 15.43 -15.53
N ILE A 47 4.59 16.49 -15.82
CA ILE A 47 4.43 17.79 -15.16
C ILE A 47 4.01 18.87 -16.16
N GLU A 48 3.37 19.92 -15.67
CA GLU A 48 3.10 21.14 -16.40
C GLU A 48 3.98 22.26 -15.85
N ARG A 49 4.79 22.85 -16.72
CA ARG A 49 5.67 23.98 -16.44
C ARG A 49 5.48 25.02 -17.53
N ASN A 50 5.11 26.26 -17.18
CA ASN A 50 4.88 27.35 -18.13
C ASN A 50 3.93 26.97 -19.29
N ASN A 51 2.84 26.27 -18.98
CA ASN A 51 1.86 25.74 -19.95
C ASN A 51 2.42 24.68 -20.93
N GLN A 52 3.60 24.15 -20.68
CA GLN A 52 4.18 23.06 -21.44
C GLN A 52 4.18 21.78 -20.60
N GLN A 53 3.85 20.67 -21.23
CA GLN A 53 3.91 19.36 -20.58
C GLN A 53 5.30 18.75 -20.78
N LEU A 54 5.91 18.31 -19.70
CA LEU A 54 7.22 17.66 -19.68
C LEU A 54 7.08 16.30 -18.98
N VAL A 55 7.82 15.32 -19.45
CA VAL A 55 7.93 14.02 -18.80
C VAL A 55 9.33 13.90 -18.21
N LEU A 56 9.42 13.67 -16.91
CA LEU A 56 10.66 13.53 -16.17
C LEU A 56 10.68 12.15 -15.50
N THR A 57 11.79 11.44 -15.63
CA THR A 57 12.02 10.19 -14.90
C THR A 57 12.78 10.50 -13.62
N VAL A 58 12.19 10.16 -12.49
CA VAL A 58 12.74 10.45 -11.16
C VAL A 58 13.06 9.14 -10.45
N PRO A 59 14.34 8.87 -10.13
CA PRO A 59 14.70 7.66 -9.41
C PRO A 59 14.13 7.69 -7.98
N LEU A 60 13.65 6.54 -7.52
CA LEU A 60 13.29 6.34 -6.12
C LEU A 60 14.53 6.08 -5.29
N LYS A 61 14.66 6.78 -4.17
CA LYS A 61 15.76 6.59 -3.24
C LYS A 61 15.25 6.52 -1.80
N ASP A 62 15.88 5.64 -1.02
CA ASP A 62 15.69 5.65 0.43
C ASP A 62 16.33 6.91 1.01
N MET A 63 15.50 7.75 1.63
CA MET A 63 15.93 9.01 2.25
C MET A 63 15.49 8.98 3.71
N GLU A 64 16.35 9.51 4.56
CA GLU A 64 15.98 9.77 5.96
C GLU A 64 15.14 11.04 6.01
N TYR A 65 13.96 10.93 6.58
CA TYR A 65 13.03 12.03 6.69
C TYR A 65 12.38 12.04 8.09
N ALA A 66 12.41 13.19 8.73
CA ALA A 66 11.65 13.48 9.94
C ALA A 66 10.53 14.45 9.61
N PHE A 67 9.34 14.20 10.11
CA PHE A 67 8.19 15.12 9.94
C PHE A 67 8.33 16.36 10.80
N ASP A 68 8.99 16.23 11.95
CA ASP A 68 9.29 17.30 12.90
C ASP A 68 10.71 17.12 13.45
N GLU A 69 11.36 18.21 13.88
CA GLU A 69 12.72 18.19 14.47
C GLU A 69 12.80 17.36 15.77
N SER A 70 11.66 17.08 16.40
CA SER A 70 11.56 16.25 17.61
C SER A 70 11.40 14.75 17.33
N GLU A 71 11.14 14.35 16.08
CA GLU A 71 10.95 12.95 15.68
C GLU A 71 12.25 12.33 15.16
N LYS A 72 12.46 11.04 15.50
CA LYS A 72 13.57 10.29 14.90
C LYS A 72 13.34 10.18 13.40
N PRO A 73 14.37 10.44 12.57
CA PRO A 73 14.25 10.32 11.14
C PRO A 73 13.92 8.86 10.77
N ILE A 74 12.93 8.69 9.93
CA ILE A 74 12.56 7.38 9.38
C ILE A 74 13.12 7.24 7.97
N LYS A 75 13.69 6.08 7.68
CA LYS A 75 14.14 5.72 6.34
C LYS A 75 12.93 5.39 5.48
N ARG A 76 12.68 6.17 4.46
CA ARG A 76 11.51 5.96 3.58
C ARG A 76 11.91 6.18 2.12
N ARG A 77 11.39 5.33 1.25
CA ARG A 77 11.56 5.49 -0.19
C ARG A 77 10.70 6.66 -0.67
N MET A 78 11.34 7.65 -1.29
CA MET A 78 10.66 8.87 -1.74
C MET A 78 11.43 9.56 -2.89
N ILE A 79 10.71 10.44 -3.59
CA ILE A 79 11.29 11.26 -4.67
C ILE A 79 11.83 12.60 -4.19
N GLY A 80 11.50 13.01 -2.96
CA GLY A 80 12.04 14.23 -2.34
C GLY A 80 11.31 15.52 -2.73
N ILE A 81 9.99 15.45 -2.91
CA ILE A 81 9.16 16.65 -3.05
C ILE A 81 8.44 16.96 -1.73
N LYS A 82 8.26 18.23 -1.43
CA LYS A 82 7.47 18.73 -0.30
C LYS A 82 6.36 19.62 -0.82
N GLY A 83 5.14 19.41 -0.32
CA GLY A 83 4.07 20.39 -0.47
C GLY A 83 4.33 21.59 0.44
N GLU A 84 4.05 22.80 -0.02
CA GLU A 84 4.09 23.97 0.88
C GLU A 84 2.87 23.96 1.79
N ALA A 85 3.10 23.94 3.10
CA ALA A 85 2.04 23.94 4.11
C ALA A 85 1.05 25.10 3.98
N LYS A 86 1.47 26.23 3.39
CA LYS A 86 0.61 27.38 3.11
C LYS A 86 -0.44 27.14 2.02
N GLN A 87 -0.28 26.11 1.19
CA GLN A 87 -1.21 25.74 0.13
C GLN A 87 -2.18 24.64 0.53
N PHE A 88 -1.98 24.00 1.69
CA PHE A 88 -2.95 23.07 2.24
C PHE A 88 -4.11 23.84 2.84
N LYS A 89 -5.16 24.06 2.05
CA LYS A 89 -6.43 24.48 2.58
C LYS A 89 -7.01 23.29 3.33
N ILE A 90 -7.05 23.36 4.67
CA ILE A 90 -7.83 22.41 5.44
C ILE A 90 -9.28 22.67 5.09
N ILE A 91 -9.79 21.93 4.13
CA ILE A 91 -11.21 21.95 3.79
C ILE A 91 -11.88 21.10 4.88
N LYS A 92 -12.53 21.77 5.82
CA LYS A 92 -13.51 21.11 6.68
C LYS A 92 -14.73 20.82 5.81
N ASP A 93 -14.67 19.73 5.10
CA ASP A 93 -15.82 19.25 4.34
C ASP A 93 -16.86 18.77 5.35
N ASN A 94 -17.92 19.53 5.51
CA ASN A 94 -19.11 19.06 6.18
C ASN A 94 -19.81 18.06 5.25
N PHE A 95 -19.31 16.82 5.25
CA PHE A 95 -19.95 15.76 4.49
C PHE A 95 -21.32 15.47 5.08
N ASN A 96 -22.35 15.48 4.25
CA ASN A 96 -23.59 14.83 4.60
C ASN A 96 -23.38 13.29 4.57
N PHE A 97 -24.27 12.55 5.20
CA PHE A 97 -24.15 11.08 5.31
C PHE A 97 -23.87 10.40 3.95
N GLY A 98 -24.59 10.81 2.89
CA GLY A 98 -24.41 10.23 1.55
C GLY A 98 -23.01 10.48 0.97
N ALA A 99 -22.47 11.68 1.12
CA ALA A 99 -21.11 12.00 0.67
C ALA A 99 -20.05 11.25 1.46
N SER A 100 -20.27 11.05 2.77
CA SER A 100 -19.36 10.24 3.62
C SER A 100 -19.32 8.79 3.20
N VAL A 101 -20.48 8.20 2.90
CA VAL A 101 -20.57 6.79 2.40
C VAL A 101 -19.86 6.68 1.04
N LYS A 102 -20.07 7.62 0.13
CA LYS A 102 -19.38 7.62 -1.18
C LYS A 102 -17.88 7.68 -1.00
N LYS A 103 -17.37 8.58 -0.16
CA LYS A 103 -15.93 8.73 0.10
C LYS A 103 -15.34 7.47 0.76
N ALA A 104 -16.06 6.85 1.69
CA ALA A 104 -15.64 5.59 2.29
C ALA A 104 -15.57 4.46 1.24
N ALA A 105 -16.53 4.38 0.32
CA ALA A 105 -16.50 3.40 -0.78
C ALA A 105 -15.32 3.64 -1.73
N GLU A 106 -15.02 4.90 -2.07
CA GLU A 106 -13.84 5.28 -2.85
C GLU A 106 -12.55 4.87 -2.14
N GLU A 107 -12.46 5.05 -0.82
CA GLU A 107 -11.29 4.65 -0.04
C GLU A 107 -11.12 3.13 0.01
N VAL A 108 -12.20 2.37 0.19
CA VAL A 108 -12.17 0.89 0.10
C VAL A 108 -11.65 0.45 -1.27
N TYR A 109 -12.14 1.06 -2.35
CA TYR A 109 -11.67 0.77 -3.70
C TYR A 109 -10.17 1.07 -3.85
N ASN A 110 -9.71 2.24 -3.41
CA ASN A 110 -8.31 2.65 -3.48
C ASN A 110 -7.38 1.70 -2.73
N VAL A 111 -7.74 1.34 -1.49
CA VAL A 111 -6.96 0.39 -0.67
C VAL A 111 -6.91 -0.98 -1.33
N THR A 112 -8.03 -1.45 -1.87
CA THR A 112 -8.12 -2.72 -2.59
C THR A 112 -7.21 -2.72 -3.82
N ASP A 113 -7.29 -1.68 -4.66
CA ASP A 113 -6.45 -1.52 -5.86
C ASP A 113 -4.95 -1.49 -5.50
N MET A 114 -4.57 -0.71 -4.48
CA MET A 114 -3.19 -0.65 -3.99
C MET A 114 -2.69 -2.02 -3.52
N THR A 115 -3.50 -2.75 -2.76
CA THR A 115 -3.14 -4.08 -2.25
C THR A 115 -2.98 -5.08 -3.40
N LEU A 116 -3.91 -5.09 -4.36
CA LEU A 116 -3.82 -5.97 -5.53
C LEU A 116 -2.60 -5.67 -6.40
N ARG A 117 -2.30 -4.39 -6.64
CA ARG A 117 -1.06 -3.98 -7.35
C ARG A 117 0.19 -4.42 -6.59
N GLY A 118 0.23 -4.22 -5.27
CA GLY A 118 1.36 -4.66 -4.44
C GLY A 118 1.58 -6.17 -4.50
N VAL A 119 0.51 -6.96 -4.41
CA VAL A 119 0.58 -8.42 -4.58
C VAL A 119 1.03 -8.79 -6.00
N GLY A 120 0.51 -8.12 -7.03
CA GLY A 120 0.93 -8.32 -8.41
C GLY A 120 2.43 -8.08 -8.59
N GLN A 121 2.97 -7.00 -8.06
CA GLN A 121 4.40 -6.67 -8.10
C GLN A 121 5.28 -7.69 -7.36
N MET A 122 4.77 -8.28 -6.27
CA MET A 122 5.47 -9.38 -5.59
C MET A 122 5.51 -10.66 -6.44
N LEU A 123 4.41 -10.97 -7.13
CA LEU A 123 4.34 -12.14 -8.02
C LEU A 123 5.19 -11.98 -9.28
N THR A 124 5.35 -10.76 -9.80
CA THR A 124 6.24 -10.46 -10.95
C THR A 124 7.70 -10.32 -10.55
N GLY A 125 8.00 -10.33 -9.24
CA GLY A 125 9.36 -10.15 -8.71
C GLY A 125 9.86 -8.70 -8.75
N GLU A 126 9.01 -7.75 -9.08
CA GLU A 126 9.34 -6.33 -9.07
C GLU A 126 9.52 -5.80 -7.64
N ARG A 127 8.76 -6.37 -6.70
CA ARG A 127 8.80 -6.00 -5.28
C ARG A 127 9.33 -7.14 -4.43
N SER A 128 10.21 -6.81 -3.48
CA SER A 128 10.75 -7.80 -2.56
C SER A 128 9.67 -8.33 -1.60
N GLY A 129 9.68 -9.66 -1.36
CA GLY A 129 8.85 -10.26 -0.33
C GLY A 129 9.22 -9.83 1.11
N GLU A 130 10.35 -9.14 1.31
CA GLU A 130 10.75 -8.60 2.62
C GLU A 130 9.81 -7.49 3.12
N ASP A 131 9.07 -6.87 2.21
CA ASP A 131 8.04 -5.87 2.55
C ASP A 131 6.79 -6.51 3.19
N VAL A 132 6.61 -7.83 3.11
CA VAL A 132 5.50 -8.54 3.77
C VAL A 132 5.73 -8.53 5.27
N GLY A 133 4.97 -7.70 5.97
CA GLY A 133 4.92 -7.69 7.42
C GLY A 133 4.00 -8.75 7.98
N GLY A 134 4.36 -9.33 9.12
CA GLY A 134 3.53 -10.28 9.85
C GLY A 134 2.82 -9.63 11.05
N ILE A 135 2.38 -10.48 11.96
CA ILE A 135 1.60 -10.09 13.14
C ILE A 135 2.39 -9.15 14.06
N ILE A 136 3.71 -9.31 14.16
CA ILE A 136 4.55 -8.50 15.06
C ILE A 136 4.56 -7.05 14.56
N ARG A 137 4.78 -6.82 13.26
CA ARG A 137 4.76 -5.49 12.66
C ARG A 137 3.39 -4.82 12.77
N ILE A 138 2.31 -5.58 12.60
CA ILE A 138 0.94 -5.07 12.80
C ILE A 138 0.73 -4.63 14.24
N ALA A 139 1.21 -5.41 15.22
CA ALA A 139 1.09 -5.08 16.64
C ALA A 139 1.91 -3.82 17.01
N GLU A 140 3.14 -3.68 16.48
CA GLU A 140 3.95 -2.46 16.65
C GLU A 140 3.24 -1.23 16.07
N MET A 141 2.78 -1.30 14.81
CA MET A 141 2.06 -0.19 14.18
C MET A 141 0.79 0.18 14.95
N SER A 142 0.05 -0.80 15.43
CA SER A 142 -1.14 -0.59 16.26
C SER A 142 -0.80 0.16 17.56
N GLY A 143 0.27 -0.26 18.23
CA GLY A 143 0.75 0.39 19.46
C GLY A 143 1.23 1.82 19.22
N ASP A 144 1.98 2.06 18.16
CA ASP A 144 2.50 3.37 17.81
C ASP A 144 1.36 4.34 17.44
N ILE A 145 0.42 3.91 16.59
CA ILE A 145 -0.73 4.72 16.20
C ILE A 145 -1.60 5.08 17.41
N SER A 146 -1.87 4.10 18.28
CA SER A 146 -2.69 4.31 19.47
C SER A 146 -2.06 5.34 20.44
N ARG A 147 -0.73 5.34 20.55
CA ARG A 147 0.00 6.22 21.48
C ARG A 147 0.26 7.62 20.92
N THR A 148 0.51 7.74 19.63
CA THR A 148 1.01 8.98 19.01
C THR A 148 -0.05 9.76 18.24
N ARG A 149 -1.05 9.08 17.64
CA ARG A 149 -1.99 9.70 16.70
C ARG A 149 -3.45 9.77 17.17
N GLY A 150 -3.77 9.09 18.26
CA GLY A 150 -5.09 9.13 18.88
C GLY A 150 -6.11 8.15 18.27
N ILE A 151 -7.32 8.20 18.84
CA ILE A 151 -8.36 7.18 18.61
C ILE A 151 -8.88 7.14 17.15
N LEU A 152 -8.96 8.28 16.46
CA LEU A 152 -9.47 8.33 15.10
C LEU A 152 -8.55 7.63 14.12
N ASP A 153 -7.23 7.86 14.23
CA ASP A 153 -6.24 7.19 13.38
C ASP A 153 -6.16 5.70 13.70
N PHE A 154 -6.36 5.32 14.97
CA PHE A 154 -6.47 3.93 15.35
C PHE A 154 -7.69 3.25 14.72
N LEU A 155 -8.87 3.88 14.74
CA LEU A 155 -10.07 3.37 14.06
C LEU A 155 -9.88 3.26 12.55
N TYR A 156 -9.22 4.24 11.94
CA TYR A 156 -8.86 4.18 10.51
C TYR A 156 -7.93 2.99 10.21
N PHE A 157 -6.90 2.79 11.02
CA PHE A 157 -6.01 1.64 10.91
C PHE A 157 -6.76 0.29 11.04
N MET A 158 -7.70 0.19 11.99
CA MET A 158 -8.55 -1.00 12.13
C MET A 158 -9.43 -1.22 10.89
N ALA A 159 -9.95 -0.15 10.29
CA ALA A 159 -10.71 -0.25 9.04
C ALA A 159 -9.83 -0.75 7.88
N LEU A 160 -8.59 -0.26 7.75
CA LEU A 160 -7.63 -0.75 6.76
C LEU A 160 -7.33 -2.23 6.94
N LEU A 161 -7.10 -2.68 8.18
CA LEU A 161 -6.89 -4.10 8.47
C LEU A 161 -8.11 -4.95 8.09
N SER A 162 -9.32 -4.46 8.36
CA SER A 162 -10.57 -5.15 8.01
C SER A 162 -10.73 -5.28 6.49
N ILE A 163 -10.43 -4.23 5.71
CA ILE A 163 -10.47 -4.27 4.25
C ILE A 163 -9.47 -5.31 3.72
N ASN A 164 -8.23 -5.28 4.20
CA ASN A 164 -7.19 -6.21 3.76
C ASN A 164 -7.52 -7.66 4.15
N LEU A 165 -8.05 -7.90 5.35
CA LEU A 165 -8.47 -9.23 5.77
C LEU A 165 -9.62 -9.75 4.90
N GLY A 166 -10.61 -8.91 4.59
CA GLY A 166 -11.69 -9.25 3.66
C GLY A 166 -11.17 -9.57 2.27
N LEU A 167 -10.23 -8.77 1.77
CA LEU A 167 -9.62 -8.96 0.45
C LEU A 167 -8.83 -10.29 0.40
N ILE A 168 -8.01 -10.57 1.41
CA ILE A 168 -7.24 -11.83 1.49
C ILE A 168 -8.19 -13.03 1.49
N ASN A 169 -9.31 -12.95 2.22
CA ASN A 169 -10.30 -14.02 2.25
C ASN A 169 -10.97 -14.26 0.89
N LEU A 170 -10.99 -13.27 -0.01
CA LEU A 170 -11.52 -13.43 -1.37
C LEU A 170 -10.52 -14.07 -2.35
N PHE A 171 -9.25 -14.25 -1.96
CA PHE A 171 -8.29 -14.93 -2.84
C PHE A 171 -8.66 -16.40 -3.09
N PRO A 172 -8.33 -16.94 -4.30
CA PRO A 172 -8.67 -18.31 -4.70
C PRO A 172 -7.78 -19.35 -4.01
N ILE A 173 -7.61 -19.25 -2.70
CA ILE A 173 -6.83 -20.18 -1.89
C ILE A 173 -7.80 -21.16 -1.22
N PRO A 174 -7.65 -22.48 -1.39
CA PRO A 174 -8.66 -23.48 -1.02
C PRO A 174 -9.16 -23.49 0.43
N ILE A 175 -8.46 -22.86 1.34
CA ILE A 175 -8.85 -22.76 2.77
C ILE A 175 -9.59 -21.44 3.09
N LEU A 176 -9.57 -20.48 2.18
CA LEU A 176 -10.24 -19.18 2.32
C LEU A 176 -11.59 -19.20 1.62
N ASP A 177 -12.45 -18.23 1.94
CA ASP A 177 -13.81 -18.14 1.38
C ASP A 177 -13.78 -18.06 -0.16
N GLY A 178 -12.85 -17.31 -0.75
CA GLY A 178 -12.65 -17.24 -2.20
C GLY A 178 -12.30 -18.58 -2.82
N GLY A 179 -11.55 -19.44 -2.11
CA GLY A 179 -11.25 -20.80 -2.57
C GLY A 179 -12.52 -21.67 -2.59
N HIS A 180 -13.39 -21.54 -1.61
CA HIS A 180 -14.69 -22.22 -1.62
C HIS A 180 -15.57 -21.76 -2.78
N VAL A 181 -15.61 -20.44 -3.04
CA VAL A 181 -16.35 -19.90 -4.20
C VAL A 181 -15.84 -20.49 -5.51
N VAL A 182 -14.51 -20.58 -5.70
CA VAL A 182 -13.91 -21.19 -6.90
C VAL A 182 -14.29 -22.66 -7.01
N ILE A 183 -14.25 -23.43 -5.92
CA ILE A 183 -14.65 -24.84 -5.91
C ILE A 183 -16.11 -24.99 -6.34
N TYR A 184 -17.02 -24.20 -5.76
CA TYR A 184 -18.44 -24.23 -6.14
C TYR A 184 -18.68 -23.83 -7.61
N LEU A 185 -17.97 -22.81 -8.09
CA LEU A 185 -18.07 -22.43 -9.51
C LEU A 185 -17.60 -23.56 -10.42
N LEU A 186 -16.51 -24.26 -10.08
CA LEU A 186 -16.03 -25.43 -10.83
C LEU A 186 -17.06 -26.56 -10.84
N GLU A 187 -17.73 -26.84 -9.70
CA GLU A 187 -18.79 -27.84 -9.62
C GLU A 187 -20.01 -27.47 -10.49
N ILE A 188 -20.41 -26.19 -10.50
CA ILE A 188 -21.49 -25.70 -11.36
C ILE A 188 -21.14 -25.86 -12.83
N VAL A 189 -19.94 -25.44 -13.25
CA VAL A 189 -19.50 -25.51 -14.65
C VAL A 189 -19.32 -26.94 -15.11
N SER A 190 -18.74 -27.81 -14.26
CA SER A 190 -18.52 -29.23 -14.57
C SER A 190 -19.79 -30.08 -14.47
N ARG A 191 -20.87 -29.52 -13.89
CA ARG A 191 -22.12 -30.22 -13.54
C ARG A 191 -21.91 -31.51 -12.74
N ARG A 192 -20.86 -31.58 -11.96
CA ARG A 192 -20.48 -32.72 -11.13
C ARG A 192 -19.86 -32.22 -9.82
N GLU A 193 -20.18 -32.89 -8.73
CA GLU A 193 -19.49 -32.65 -7.47
C GLU A 193 -18.04 -33.10 -7.54
N LEU A 194 -17.13 -32.32 -6.98
CA LEU A 194 -15.73 -32.70 -6.87
C LEU A 194 -15.60 -33.85 -5.85
N ASN A 195 -14.75 -34.82 -6.20
CA ASN A 195 -14.45 -35.93 -5.29
C ASN A 195 -13.95 -35.39 -3.93
N THR A 196 -14.49 -35.94 -2.85
CA THR A 196 -14.12 -35.57 -1.47
C THR A 196 -12.62 -35.64 -1.23
N LYS A 197 -11.93 -36.68 -1.74
CA LYS A 197 -10.48 -36.81 -1.64
C LYS A 197 -9.73 -35.66 -2.33
N PHE A 198 -10.24 -35.18 -3.45
CA PHE A 198 -9.66 -34.06 -4.19
C PHE A 198 -9.84 -32.74 -3.42
N ARG A 199 -11.02 -32.51 -2.85
CA ARG A 199 -11.27 -31.35 -1.97
C ARG A 199 -10.35 -31.36 -0.76
N ASP A 200 -10.20 -32.50 -0.07
CA ASP A 200 -9.27 -32.66 1.06
C ASP A 200 -7.80 -32.35 0.68
N TYR A 201 -7.41 -32.74 -0.55
CA TYR A 201 -6.07 -32.45 -1.05
C TYR A 201 -5.86 -30.96 -1.28
N LEU A 202 -6.85 -30.29 -1.88
CA LEU A 202 -6.81 -28.83 -2.08
C LEU A 202 -6.73 -28.09 -0.75
N PHE A 203 -7.51 -28.51 0.26
CA PHE A 203 -7.43 -27.91 1.60
C PHE A 203 -6.06 -28.10 2.26
N LYS A 204 -5.45 -29.28 2.16
CA LYS A 204 -4.12 -29.51 2.70
C LYS A 204 -3.08 -28.64 2.02
N ILE A 205 -3.15 -28.46 0.70
CA ILE A 205 -2.27 -27.56 -0.05
C ILE A 205 -2.48 -26.11 0.41
N GLY A 206 -3.73 -25.65 0.50
CA GLY A 206 -4.06 -24.30 0.98
C GLY A 206 -3.57 -24.05 2.40
N LEU A 207 -3.75 -25.03 3.31
CA LEU A 207 -3.24 -24.94 4.67
C LEU A 207 -1.71 -24.86 4.70
N GLY A 208 -1.02 -25.72 3.94
CA GLY A 208 0.44 -25.67 3.82
C GLY A 208 0.95 -24.33 3.30
N PHE A 209 0.25 -23.75 2.31
CA PHE A 209 0.60 -22.46 1.77
C PHE A 209 0.44 -21.33 2.80
N ILE A 210 -0.68 -21.31 3.56
CA ILE A 210 -0.89 -20.29 4.61
C ILE A 210 0.13 -20.42 5.73
N LEU A 211 0.45 -21.65 6.16
CA LEU A 211 1.48 -21.89 7.17
C LEU A 211 2.86 -21.42 6.68
N PHE A 212 3.18 -21.66 5.41
CA PHE A 212 4.41 -21.16 4.80
C PHE A 212 4.46 -19.63 4.83
N LEU A 213 3.38 -18.96 4.41
CA LEU A 213 3.29 -17.47 4.43
C LEU A 213 3.43 -16.93 5.87
N MET A 214 2.81 -17.60 6.85
CA MET A 214 2.89 -17.18 8.25
C MET A 214 4.33 -17.28 8.77
N VAL A 215 5.03 -18.39 8.50
CA VAL A 215 6.44 -18.56 8.88
C VAL A 215 7.31 -17.52 8.16
N PHE A 216 7.10 -17.31 6.87
CA PHE A 216 7.84 -16.34 6.06
C PHE A 216 7.66 -14.91 6.58
N ALA A 217 6.41 -14.49 6.84
CA ALA A 217 6.12 -13.16 7.38
C ALA A 217 6.71 -12.96 8.79
N THR A 218 6.62 -14.00 9.66
CA THR A 218 7.23 -13.95 10.99
C THR A 218 8.77 -13.85 10.91
N TRP A 219 9.38 -14.53 9.97
CA TRP A 219 10.82 -14.42 9.72
C TRP A 219 11.22 -13.00 9.30
N ASN A 220 10.44 -12.39 8.41
CA ASN A 220 10.66 -10.99 8.01
C ASN A 220 10.50 -10.02 9.19
N ASP A 221 9.49 -10.23 10.04
CA ASP A 221 9.29 -9.42 11.24
C ASP A 221 10.48 -9.54 12.20
N ILE A 222 11.00 -10.76 12.43
CA ILE A 222 12.17 -10.96 13.29
C ILE A 222 13.40 -10.27 12.71
N LYS A 223 13.65 -10.39 11.42
CA LYS A 223 14.74 -9.66 10.75
C LYS A 223 14.62 -8.15 10.98
N HIS A 224 13.43 -7.60 10.76
CA HIS A 224 13.16 -6.18 10.95
C HIS A 224 13.43 -5.73 12.39
N LEU A 225 12.98 -6.50 13.38
CA LEU A 225 13.25 -6.23 14.80
C LEU A 225 14.73 -6.23 15.11
N ILE A 226 15.47 -7.23 14.63
CA ILE A 226 16.91 -7.34 14.85
C ILE A 226 17.62 -6.13 14.25
N THR A 227 17.33 -5.77 13.01
CA THR A 227 17.95 -4.60 12.36
C THR A 227 17.69 -3.32 13.16
N ARG A 228 16.47 -3.11 13.64
CA ARG A 228 16.10 -1.95 14.45
C ARG A 228 16.79 -1.88 15.82
N TRP A 229 17.18 -3.03 16.37
CA TRP A 229 17.87 -3.09 17.68
C TRP A 229 19.37 -2.81 17.59
N PHE A 230 19.96 -3.01 16.42
CA PHE A 230 21.38 -2.79 16.17
C PHE A 230 21.69 -1.46 15.46
N GLU A 231 20.69 -0.71 15.00
CA GLU A 231 20.78 0.70 14.55
C GLU A 231 20.44 1.68 15.69
#